data_3f897123b9e8d6dedb46eedd900eb46d
#
_entry.id   3f897123b9e8d6dedb46eedd900eb46d
#
_cell.length_a   1.000
_cell.length_b   1.000
_cell.length_c   1.000
_cell.angle_alpha   90.00
_cell.angle_beta   90.00
_cell.angle_gamma   90.00
#
_symmetry.space_group_name_H-M   'P 1'
#
loop_
_entity.id
_entity.type
_entity.pdbx_description
1 polymer ?
#
loop_
_entity_poly.entity_id
_entity_poly.type
_entity_poly.pdbx_seq_one_letter_code
_entity_poly.pdbx_strand_id
1 'polypeptide(L)'
;GTDILVVRRTSTKAAVGALTAGKVYVQASACQTELDQHKDFAVDVGANAGTFALQKRGCAAAGDIYELQTRIYYVSNETIPTLRLLTISGTSSTNEPLVQGIEDLRIEYGLDNAGSDGAADAFRKCLSTSDPCSATDWANMMAVRVYILARNLSVGVGYTDTKTYSMGSDGTVGPFNDHYKRH
;
A
#
# COMPACT_ATOMS: atom_id res chain seq x y z
N GLY A 1 15.23 -0.16 -11.50
CA GLY A 1 14.43 0.72 -10.64
C GLY A 1 13.88 -0.03 -9.43
N THR A 2 13.43 0.66 -8.42
CA THR A 2 12.81 0.09 -7.22
C THR A 2 11.31 -0.10 -7.44
N ASP A 3 10.68 -0.98 -6.66
CA ASP A 3 9.22 -1.13 -6.67
C ASP A 3 8.54 0.03 -5.92
N ILE A 4 7.25 0.20 -6.18
CA ILE A 4 6.38 1.17 -5.50
C ILE A 4 5.21 0.40 -4.90
N LEU A 5 4.97 0.59 -3.59
CA LEU A 5 3.82 0.00 -2.91
C LEU A 5 2.69 1.02 -2.80
N VAL A 6 1.55 0.70 -3.39
CA VAL A 6 0.33 1.51 -3.28
C VAL A 6 -0.67 0.79 -2.38
N VAL A 7 -1.02 1.42 -1.26
CA VAL A 7 -2.00 0.91 -0.30
C VAL A 7 -3.19 1.85 -0.24
N ARG A 8 -4.38 1.35 -0.56
CA ARG A 8 -5.64 2.07 -0.36
C ARG A 8 -6.30 1.57 0.91
N ARG A 9 -6.65 2.48 1.79
CA ARG A 9 -7.27 2.16 3.08
C ARG A 9 -8.23 3.25 3.53
N THR A 10 -9.13 2.89 4.41
CA THR A 10 -9.92 3.88 5.16
C THR A 10 -9.16 4.37 6.40
N SER A 11 -9.52 5.53 6.91
CA SER A 11 -9.12 5.97 8.25
C SER A 11 -9.59 4.97 9.30
N THR A 12 -8.88 4.90 10.43
CA THR A 12 -9.26 4.03 11.55
C THR A 12 -10.38 4.60 12.41
N LYS A 13 -10.67 5.89 12.26
CA LYS A 13 -11.75 6.58 12.96
C LYS A 13 -12.78 7.05 11.95
N ALA A 14 -14.06 6.88 12.30
CA ALA A 14 -15.16 7.45 11.52
C ALA A 14 -15.06 8.98 11.54
N ALA A 15 -15.51 9.59 10.45
CA ALA A 15 -15.65 11.03 10.36
C ALA A 15 -16.73 11.49 11.35
N VAL A 16 -16.47 12.59 12.04
CA VAL A 16 -17.39 13.22 12.99
C VAL A 16 -17.71 14.63 12.52
N GLY A 17 -18.98 14.99 12.47
CA GLY A 17 -19.43 16.30 11.99
C GLY A 17 -19.41 16.45 10.48
N ALA A 18 -19.16 17.67 9.99
CA ALA A 18 -19.16 17.97 8.57
C ALA A 18 -17.96 17.33 7.85
N LEU A 19 -18.19 16.74 6.68
CA LEU A 19 -17.15 16.18 5.84
C LEU A 19 -16.34 17.29 5.16
N THR A 20 -15.04 17.08 4.99
CA THR A 20 -14.16 18.03 4.30
C THR A 20 -14.34 17.91 2.79
N ALA A 21 -14.71 18.99 2.13
CA ALA A 21 -15.12 19.03 0.73
C ALA A 21 -14.11 18.40 -0.25
N GLY A 22 -12.83 18.63 -0.06
CA GLY A 22 -11.76 18.12 -0.95
C GLY A 22 -11.28 16.70 -0.66
N LYS A 23 -11.82 16.02 0.35
CA LYS A 23 -11.44 14.66 0.72
C LYS A 23 -12.44 13.65 0.17
N VAL A 24 -11.95 12.43 -0.07
CA VAL A 24 -12.78 11.28 -0.50
C VAL A 24 -13.16 10.46 0.73
N TYR A 25 -14.41 10.04 0.76
CA TYR A 25 -14.97 9.22 1.83
C TYR A 25 -15.63 7.96 1.28
N VAL A 26 -15.75 6.97 2.13
CA VAL A 26 -16.46 5.73 1.87
C VAL A 26 -17.40 5.43 3.02
N GLN A 27 -18.57 4.94 2.69
CA GLN A 27 -19.56 4.38 3.61
C GLN A 27 -19.96 2.99 3.11
N ALA A 28 -19.98 2.00 3.98
CA ALA A 28 -20.45 0.67 3.64
C ALA A 28 -21.80 0.42 4.29
N SER A 29 -22.69 -0.27 3.58
CA SER A 29 -23.94 -0.75 4.13
C SER A 29 -23.74 -2.02 4.95
N ALA A 30 -24.51 -2.13 6.04
CA ALA A 30 -24.73 -3.37 6.76
C ALA A 30 -26.23 -3.69 6.88
N CYS A 31 -27.09 -2.95 6.17
CA CYS A 31 -28.53 -3.15 6.10
C CYS A 31 -28.86 -4.18 5.02
N GLN A 32 -29.49 -5.29 5.40
CA GLN A 32 -29.79 -6.38 4.47
C GLN A 32 -30.61 -5.91 3.26
N THR A 33 -31.58 -5.04 3.45
CA THR A 33 -32.43 -4.51 2.36
C THR A 33 -31.60 -3.72 1.33
N GLU A 34 -30.56 -3.00 1.77
CA GLU A 34 -29.67 -2.27 0.87
C GLU A 34 -28.73 -3.23 0.12
N LEU A 35 -28.19 -4.24 0.82
CA LEU A 35 -27.34 -5.28 0.22
C LEU A 35 -28.09 -6.08 -0.84
N ASP A 36 -29.37 -6.43 -0.58
CA ASP A 36 -30.23 -7.12 -1.56
C ASP A 36 -30.49 -6.26 -2.80
N GLN A 37 -30.35 -4.94 -2.70
CA GLN A 37 -30.43 -3.98 -3.80
C GLN A 37 -29.06 -3.64 -4.42
N HIS A 38 -28.00 -4.37 -4.07
CA HIS A 38 -26.61 -4.11 -4.51
C HIS A 38 -26.09 -2.70 -4.14
N LYS A 39 -26.56 -2.16 -3.01
CA LYS A 39 -26.09 -0.91 -2.42
C LYS A 39 -25.06 -1.21 -1.33
N ASP A 40 -23.94 -1.82 -1.70
CA ASP A 40 -22.95 -2.34 -0.76
C ASP A 40 -22.10 -1.23 -0.14
N PHE A 41 -21.75 -0.22 -0.94
CA PHE A 41 -20.96 0.92 -0.49
C PHE A 41 -21.21 2.17 -1.33
N ALA A 42 -20.91 3.32 -0.76
CA ALA A 42 -20.88 4.62 -1.44
C ALA A 42 -19.48 5.22 -1.31
N VAL A 43 -18.96 5.79 -2.40
CA VAL A 43 -17.68 6.52 -2.42
C VAL A 43 -17.91 7.85 -3.11
N ASP A 44 -17.60 8.96 -2.41
CA ASP A 44 -17.73 10.30 -2.99
C ASP A 44 -16.81 11.31 -2.25
N VAL A 45 -16.76 12.52 -2.76
CA VAL A 45 -16.07 13.64 -2.09
C VAL A 45 -16.95 14.20 -0.96
N GLY A 46 -16.31 14.76 0.05
CA GLY A 46 -17.03 15.33 1.21
C GLY A 46 -18.01 16.46 0.86
N ALA A 47 -17.82 17.15 -0.29
CA ALA A 47 -18.77 18.13 -0.79
C ALA A 47 -20.16 17.53 -1.11
N ASN A 48 -20.23 16.24 -1.43
CA ASN A 48 -21.44 15.51 -1.80
C ASN A 48 -21.95 14.65 -0.62
N ALA A 49 -21.99 15.21 0.59
CA ALA A 49 -22.34 14.48 1.80
C ALA A 49 -23.68 13.72 1.72
N GLY A 50 -24.62 14.17 0.89
CA GLY A 50 -25.90 13.50 0.64
C GLY A 50 -25.79 12.12 -0.03
N THR A 51 -24.67 11.78 -0.65
CA THR A 51 -24.40 10.45 -1.21
C THR A 51 -24.29 9.38 -0.11
N PHE A 52 -23.90 9.76 1.10
CA PHE A 52 -23.67 8.86 2.23
C PHE A 52 -24.94 8.63 3.04
N ALA A 53 -25.87 7.83 2.48
CA ALA A 53 -27.18 7.54 3.07
C ALA A 53 -27.33 6.06 3.50
N LEU A 54 -26.24 5.26 3.43
CA LEU A 54 -26.25 3.84 3.76
C LEU A 54 -26.40 3.60 5.26
N GLN A 55 -26.94 2.45 5.63
CA GLN A 55 -27.38 2.16 6.99
C GLN A 55 -26.57 1.05 7.66
N LYS A 56 -26.55 1.11 8.99
CA LYS A 56 -26.03 0.05 9.86
C LYS A 56 -26.93 -1.19 9.83
N ARG A 57 -26.45 -2.26 10.40
CA ARG A 57 -27.24 -3.50 10.62
C ARG A 57 -28.55 -3.16 11.33
N GLY A 58 -29.63 -3.70 10.81
CA GLY A 58 -30.98 -3.42 11.29
C GLY A 58 -31.66 -2.24 10.61
N CYS A 59 -31.00 -1.55 9.67
CA CYS A 59 -31.56 -0.52 8.79
C CYS A 59 -32.24 0.68 9.50
N ALA A 60 -31.86 0.98 10.73
CA ALA A 60 -32.46 2.04 11.52
C ALA A 60 -31.53 3.24 11.79
N ALA A 61 -30.23 3.09 11.59
CA ALA A 61 -29.24 4.11 11.84
C ALA A 61 -28.27 4.26 10.66
N ALA A 62 -27.80 5.50 10.42
CA ALA A 62 -26.81 5.76 9.39
C ALA A 62 -25.50 5.01 9.66
N GLY A 63 -24.89 4.46 8.61
CA GLY A 63 -23.58 3.84 8.64
C GLY A 63 -22.49 4.85 8.91
N ASP A 64 -21.39 4.39 9.48
CA ASP A 64 -20.23 5.24 9.73
C ASP A 64 -19.53 5.58 8.40
N ILE A 65 -19.04 6.80 8.30
CA ILE A 65 -18.34 7.31 7.11
C ILE A 65 -16.85 7.39 7.44
N TYR A 66 -16.00 6.91 6.53
CA TYR A 66 -14.56 6.88 6.73
C TYR A 66 -13.84 7.61 5.60
N GLU A 67 -12.80 8.38 5.93
CA GLU A 67 -11.93 8.98 4.93
C GLU A 67 -11.15 7.91 4.18
N LEU A 68 -11.19 7.93 2.83
CA LEU A 68 -10.41 7.06 1.97
C LEU A 68 -9.05 7.70 1.67
N GLN A 69 -7.98 6.97 1.94
CA GLN A 69 -6.60 7.42 1.75
C GLN A 69 -5.85 6.46 0.83
N THR A 70 -5.06 7.02 -0.08
CA THR A 70 -4.07 6.28 -0.85
C THR A 70 -2.69 6.61 -0.30
N ARG A 71 -1.94 5.59 0.10
CA ARG A 71 -0.56 5.69 0.59
C ARG A 71 0.37 5.05 -0.40
N ILE A 72 1.37 5.79 -0.84
CA ILE A 72 2.33 5.36 -1.85
C ILE A 72 3.71 5.39 -1.19
N TYR A 73 4.32 4.22 -1.05
CA TYR A 73 5.67 4.05 -0.54
C TYR A 73 6.63 3.87 -1.71
N TYR A 74 7.69 4.66 -1.76
CA TYR A 74 8.68 4.61 -2.83
C TYR A 74 10.05 5.09 -2.34
N VAL A 75 11.10 4.70 -3.04
CA VAL A 75 12.46 5.18 -2.79
C VAL A 75 12.75 6.37 -3.70
N SER A 76 13.14 7.51 -3.11
CA SER A 76 13.52 8.69 -3.88
C SER A 76 14.95 8.55 -4.44
N ASN A 77 15.17 9.13 -5.61
CA ASN A 77 16.49 9.19 -6.25
C ASN A 77 17.23 10.49 -5.87
N GLU A 78 17.37 10.73 -4.57
CA GLU A 78 18.11 11.85 -4.02
C GLU A 78 19.57 11.43 -3.74
N THR A 79 20.45 12.39 -3.43
CA THR A 79 21.85 12.11 -3.04
C THR A 79 21.92 11.10 -1.89
N ILE A 80 21.01 11.19 -0.95
CA ILE A 80 20.78 10.17 0.07
C ILE A 80 19.43 9.51 -0.28
N PRO A 81 19.44 8.29 -0.83
CA PRO A 81 18.21 7.58 -1.16
C PRO A 81 17.33 7.47 0.09
N THR A 82 16.07 7.80 -0.05
CA THR A 82 15.14 7.92 1.09
C THR A 82 13.83 7.21 0.78
N LEU A 83 13.40 6.32 1.67
CA LEU A 83 12.04 5.80 1.64
C LEU A 83 11.07 6.93 1.98
N ARG A 84 10.11 7.19 1.11
CA ARG A 84 9.13 8.25 1.26
C ARG A 84 7.71 7.71 1.28
N LEU A 85 6.83 8.44 1.94
CA LEU A 85 5.40 8.21 1.94
C LEU A 85 4.68 9.39 1.29
N LEU A 86 4.05 9.15 0.15
CA LEU A 86 3.08 10.07 -0.43
C LEU A 86 1.68 9.63 -0.02
N THR A 87 1.00 10.44 0.78
CA THR A 87 -0.41 10.22 1.14
C THR A 87 -1.29 11.13 0.30
N ILE A 88 -2.29 10.54 -0.36
CA ILE A 88 -3.28 11.25 -1.17
C ILE A 88 -4.66 11.06 -0.52
N SER A 89 -5.36 12.16 -0.29
CA SER A 89 -6.74 12.17 0.18
C SER A 89 -7.51 13.22 -0.62
N GLY A 90 -8.29 12.76 -1.61
CA GLY A 90 -8.98 13.63 -2.54
C GLY A 90 -8.01 14.51 -3.33
N THR A 91 -8.16 15.83 -3.21
CA THR A 91 -7.31 16.84 -3.86
C THR A 91 -6.07 17.23 -3.07
N SER A 92 -5.92 16.70 -1.85
CA SER A 92 -4.77 16.99 -0.98
C SER A 92 -3.75 15.87 -1.05
N SER A 93 -2.47 16.23 -0.99
CA SER A 93 -1.38 15.27 -0.88
C SER A 93 -0.29 15.78 0.07
N THR A 94 0.34 14.84 0.78
CA THR A 94 1.52 15.09 1.60
C THR A 94 2.60 14.10 1.20
N ASN A 95 3.85 14.56 1.15
CA ASN A 95 5.00 13.73 0.80
C ASN A 95 6.05 13.83 1.90
N GLU A 96 6.18 12.78 2.70
CA GLU A 96 7.00 12.76 3.90
C GLU A 96 8.19 11.80 3.76
N PRO A 97 9.41 12.21 4.14
CA PRO A 97 10.53 11.28 4.25
C PRO A 97 10.30 10.38 5.47
N LEU A 98 10.42 9.07 5.30
CA LEU A 98 10.31 8.10 6.39
C LEU A 98 11.68 7.67 6.91
N VAL A 99 12.55 7.16 6.03
CA VAL A 99 13.85 6.61 6.41
C VAL A 99 14.88 6.91 5.33
N GLN A 100 15.95 7.58 5.70
CA GLN A 100 17.11 7.82 4.83
C GLN A 100 17.99 6.56 4.71
N GLY A 101 18.70 6.43 3.60
CA GLY A 101 19.62 5.32 3.35
C GLY A 101 18.95 4.07 2.79
N ILE A 102 17.66 4.12 2.42
CA ILE A 102 17.00 3.02 1.72
C ILE A 102 17.28 3.16 0.23
N GLU A 103 18.02 2.20 -0.35
CA GLU A 103 18.43 2.21 -1.77
C GLU A 103 17.50 1.40 -2.66
N ASP A 104 16.94 0.32 -2.16
CA ASP A 104 16.06 -0.54 -2.94
C ASP A 104 14.88 -1.05 -2.11
N LEU A 105 13.75 -1.22 -2.78
CA LEU A 105 12.49 -1.75 -2.26
C LEU A 105 11.95 -2.73 -3.28
N ARG A 106 11.68 -3.99 -2.86
CA ARG A 106 11.07 -5.02 -3.70
C ARG A 106 9.89 -5.65 -2.99
N ILE A 107 8.87 -6.00 -3.75
CA ILE A 107 7.60 -6.46 -3.23
C ILE A 107 7.17 -7.73 -3.95
N GLU A 108 6.77 -8.72 -3.17
CA GLU A 108 6.12 -9.92 -3.64
C GLU A 108 4.79 -10.12 -2.92
N TYR A 109 3.80 -10.57 -3.64
CA TYR A 109 2.46 -10.85 -3.14
C TYR A 109 2.30 -12.35 -2.91
N GLY A 110 1.92 -12.72 -1.70
CA GLY A 110 1.62 -14.09 -1.31
C GLY A 110 0.17 -14.43 -1.61
N LEU A 111 -0.04 -15.43 -2.47
CA LEU A 111 -1.34 -15.83 -2.99
C LEU A 111 -1.74 -17.19 -2.44
N ASP A 112 -2.97 -17.31 -1.93
CA ASP A 112 -3.62 -18.54 -1.51
C ASP A 112 -4.48 -19.06 -2.68
N ASN A 113 -3.85 -19.76 -3.63
CA ASN A 113 -4.48 -20.27 -4.84
C ASN A 113 -4.74 -21.78 -4.80
N ALA A 114 -4.22 -22.48 -3.77
CA ALA A 114 -4.41 -23.91 -3.59
C ALA A 114 -4.84 -24.22 -2.15
N GLY A 115 -6.05 -24.70 -1.98
CA GLY A 115 -6.54 -25.15 -0.67
C GLY A 115 -7.39 -24.17 0.11
N SER A 116 -7.28 -22.87 -0.12
CA SER A 116 -8.03 -21.82 0.60
C SER A 116 -7.92 -21.96 2.13
N ASP A 117 -6.72 -22.25 2.62
CA ASP A 117 -6.44 -22.49 4.04
C ASP A 117 -6.02 -21.22 4.79
N GLY A 118 -5.95 -20.07 4.08
CA GLY A 118 -5.55 -18.78 4.62
C GLY A 118 -4.04 -18.59 4.71
N ALA A 119 -3.26 -19.45 4.09
CA ALA A 119 -1.81 -19.32 3.97
C ALA A 119 -1.40 -19.03 2.52
N ALA A 120 -0.29 -18.36 2.32
CA ALA A 120 0.21 -18.10 0.98
C ALA A 120 0.95 -19.34 0.43
N ASP A 121 0.45 -19.92 -0.66
CA ASP A 121 1.08 -21.05 -1.37
C ASP A 121 2.29 -20.62 -2.19
N ALA A 122 2.24 -19.43 -2.78
CA ALA A 122 3.29 -18.90 -3.63
C ALA A 122 3.44 -17.41 -3.46
N PHE A 123 4.66 -16.92 -3.70
CA PHE A 123 4.96 -15.49 -3.76
C PHE A 123 5.28 -15.07 -5.18
N ARG A 124 4.61 -14.02 -5.68
CA ARG A 124 4.73 -13.52 -7.06
C ARG A 124 4.83 -12.01 -7.07
N LYS A 125 5.43 -11.45 -8.11
CA LYS A 125 5.56 -10.00 -8.28
C LYS A 125 4.28 -9.32 -8.78
N CYS A 126 3.43 -10.04 -9.47
CA CYS A 126 2.20 -9.51 -10.06
C CYS A 126 2.45 -8.34 -11.02
N LEU A 127 3.52 -8.42 -11.81
CA LEU A 127 3.87 -7.40 -12.79
C LEU A 127 2.91 -7.45 -13.99
N SER A 128 2.54 -6.27 -14.49
CA SER A 128 1.54 -6.12 -15.55
C SER A 128 1.88 -6.80 -16.89
N THR A 129 3.14 -7.09 -17.15
CA THR A 129 3.61 -7.61 -18.46
C THR A 129 4.26 -8.97 -18.39
N SER A 130 5.11 -9.24 -17.40
CA SER A 130 5.93 -10.47 -17.34
C SER A 130 5.37 -11.54 -16.39
N ASP A 131 4.61 -11.12 -15.38
CA ASP A 131 3.97 -11.98 -14.38
C ASP A 131 2.62 -11.38 -13.97
N PRO A 132 1.63 -11.30 -14.88
CA PRO A 132 0.35 -10.68 -14.60
C PRO A 132 -0.42 -11.50 -13.57
N CYS A 133 -0.95 -10.81 -12.56
CA CYS A 133 -1.92 -11.38 -11.63
C CYS A 133 -3.35 -11.09 -12.12
N SER A 134 -4.19 -12.12 -12.12
CA SER A 134 -5.59 -12.06 -12.45
C SER A 134 -6.41 -11.39 -11.33
N ALA A 135 -7.68 -11.08 -11.61
CA ALA A 135 -8.59 -10.60 -10.57
C ALA A 135 -8.76 -11.63 -9.43
N THR A 136 -8.72 -12.92 -9.75
CA THR A 136 -8.76 -14.01 -8.76
C THR A 136 -7.49 -14.03 -7.89
N ASP A 137 -6.31 -13.84 -8.48
CA ASP A 137 -5.06 -13.73 -7.72
C ASP A 137 -5.13 -12.58 -6.71
N TRP A 138 -5.61 -11.41 -7.15
CA TRP A 138 -5.77 -10.26 -6.26
C TRP A 138 -6.80 -10.48 -5.14
N ALA A 139 -7.87 -11.25 -5.41
CA ALA A 139 -8.86 -11.63 -4.40
C ALA A 139 -8.29 -12.61 -3.36
N ASN A 140 -7.33 -13.44 -3.77
CA ASN A 140 -6.68 -14.46 -2.93
C ASN A 140 -5.36 -13.99 -2.32
N MET A 141 -5.07 -12.69 -2.36
CA MET A 141 -3.85 -12.14 -1.75
C MET A 141 -3.95 -12.16 -0.22
N MET A 142 -3.10 -12.95 0.42
CA MET A 142 -3.09 -13.14 1.87
C MET A 142 -1.89 -12.50 2.57
N ALA A 143 -0.79 -12.25 1.83
CA ALA A 143 0.43 -11.74 2.41
C ALA A 143 1.19 -10.82 1.44
N VAL A 144 2.06 -10.00 1.99
CA VAL A 144 3.03 -9.19 1.24
C VAL A 144 4.40 -9.43 1.84
N ARG A 145 5.38 -9.75 0.99
CA ARG A 145 6.79 -9.86 1.37
C ARG A 145 7.51 -8.63 0.84
N VAL A 146 8.23 -7.96 1.73
CA VAL A 146 8.95 -6.72 1.42
C VAL A 146 10.44 -6.97 1.63
N TYR A 147 11.25 -6.68 0.61
CA TYR A 147 12.71 -6.68 0.69
C TYR A 147 13.19 -5.25 0.65
N ILE A 148 14.04 -4.89 1.57
CA ILE A 148 14.60 -3.55 1.70
C ILE A 148 16.10 -3.65 1.74
N LEU A 149 16.78 -2.91 0.85
CA LEU A 149 18.22 -2.72 0.92
C LEU A 149 18.52 -1.36 1.54
N ALA A 150 19.15 -1.39 2.70
CA ALA A 150 19.55 -0.19 3.42
C ALA A 150 21.07 -0.02 3.39
N ARG A 151 21.54 1.24 3.33
CA ARG A 151 22.95 1.57 3.47
C ARG A 151 23.19 2.57 4.59
N ASN A 152 24.42 2.62 5.09
CA ASN A 152 24.88 3.70 5.95
C ASN A 152 24.82 5.05 5.21
N LEU A 153 24.57 6.13 5.96
CA LEU A 153 24.52 7.49 5.38
C LEU A 153 25.94 8.03 5.08
N SER A 154 26.94 7.48 5.74
CA SER A 154 28.34 7.87 5.58
C SER A 154 29.18 6.70 5.09
N VAL A 155 30.22 7.01 4.33
CA VAL A 155 31.20 6.02 3.87
C VAL A 155 32.02 5.47 5.02
N GLY A 156 32.37 4.20 4.96
CA GLY A 156 33.26 3.53 5.89
C GLY A 156 34.72 3.62 5.42
N VAL A 157 35.57 4.24 6.20
CA VAL A 157 37.02 4.33 5.86
C VAL A 157 37.61 2.91 5.81
N GLY A 158 38.28 2.57 4.70
CA GLY A 158 38.90 1.26 4.50
C GLY A 158 37.89 0.10 4.25
N TYR A 159 36.63 0.40 4.08
CA TYR A 159 35.61 -0.58 3.71
C TYR A 159 35.34 -0.53 2.19
N THR A 160 35.16 -1.71 1.59
CA THR A 160 34.65 -1.85 0.22
C THR A 160 33.53 -2.90 0.24
N ASP A 161 32.38 -2.55 -0.31
CA ASP A 161 31.23 -3.44 -0.35
C ASP A 161 31.34 -4.45 -1.51
N THR A 162 31.87 -5.61 -1.19
CA THR A 162 32.04 -6.75 -2.13
C THR A 162 30.93 -7.77 -2.01
N LYS A 163 29.88 -7.50 -1.20
CA LYS A 163 28.79 -8.43 -0.93
C LYS A 163 27.72 -8.33 -2.02
N THR A 164 26.97 -9.40 -2.14
CA THR A 164 25.70 -9.42 -2.86
C THR A 164 24.54 -9.60 -1.88
N TYR A 165 23.37 -9.07 -2.26
CA TYR A 165 22.18 -9.02 -1.41
C TYR A 165 21.00 -9.63 -2.16
N SER A 166 20.29 -10.57 -1.52
CA SER A 166 19.12 -11.20 -2.12
C SER A 166 17.91 -10.26 -2.03
N MET A 167 17.26 -10.04 -3.18
CA MET A 167 16.06 -9.20 -3.30
C MET A 167 14.86 -10.03 -3.80
N GLY A 168 14.69 -11.23 -3.24
CA GLY A 168 13.62 -12.14 -3.59
C GLY A 168 13.75 -12.68 -5.02
N SER A 169 12.64 -12.75 -5.73
CA SER A 169 12.58 -13.23 -7.12
C SER A 169 13.29 -12.32 -8.13
N ASP A 170 13.65 -11.08 -7.75
CA ASP A 170 14.53 -10.21 -8.55
C ASP A 170 15.99 -10.67 -8.56
N GLY A 171 16.30 -11.70 -7.77
CA GLY A 171 17.65 -12.23 -7.67
C GLY A 171 18.52 -11.46 -6.68
N THR A 172 19.79 -11.27 -7.05
CA THR A 172 20.77 -10.60 -6.20
C THR A 172 21.22 -9.27 -6.80
N VAL A 173 21.47 -8.29 -5.96
CA VAL A 173 22.08 -7.00 -6.31
C VAL A 173 23.49 -6.89 -5.71
N GLY A 174 24.34 -6.05 -6.31
CA GLY A 174 25.76 -5.96 -5.92
C GLY A 174 26.66 -6.96 -6.69
N PRO A 175 27.97 -7.01 -6.39
CA PRO A 175 28.66 -6.16 -5.46
C PRO A 175 28.73 -4.68 -5.94
N PHE A 176 28.56 -3.74 -5.03
CA PHE A 176 28.55 -2.32 -5.38
C PHE A 176 29.95 -1.73 -5.50
N ASN A 177 30.94 -2.33 -4.85
CA ASN A 177 32.36 -1.94 -4.85
C ASN A 177 32.58 -0.49 -4.39
N ASP A 178 31.65 0.04 -3.62
CA ASP A 178 31.74 1.36 -2.98
C ASP A 178 32.09 1.25 -1.48
N HIS A 179 32.05 2.35 -0.77
CA HIS A 179 32.44 2.40 0.64
C HIS A 179 31.25 2.45 1.61
N TYR A 180 30.03 2.18 1.14
CA TYR A 180 28.86 2.11 2.02
C TYR A 180 28.63 0.70 2.53
N LYS A 181 28.36 0.56 3.83
CA LYS A 181 27.89 -0.72 4.40
C LYS A 181 26.40 -0.87 4.14
N ARG A 182 26.00 -2.05 3.65
CA ARG A 182 24.61 -2.40 3.37
C ARG A 182 24.12 -3.59 4.19
N HIS A 183 22.80 -3.63 4.37
CA HIS A 183 22.10 -4.65 5.11
C HIS A 183 20.82 -5.05 4.39
#